data_35828755ca9b8c1dcc510b614b2e0881
#
_entry.id   35828755ca9b8c1dcc510b614b2e0881
#
_cell.length_a   1.000
_cell.length_b   1.000
_cell.length_c   1.000
_cell.angle_alpha   90.00
_cell.angle_beta   90.00
_cell.angle_gamma   90.00
#
_symmetry.space_group_name_H-M   'P 1'
#
loop_
_entity.id
_entity.type
_entity.pdbx_description
1 polymer ?
#
loop_
_entity_poly.entity_id
_entity_poly.type
_entity_poly.pdbx_seq_one_letter_code
_entity_poly.pdbx_strand_id
1 'polypeptide(L)'
;MKKRNTIILCTSLLILLSCSWYVYSCYHMSREKWVASRATIGAYSQYELRIDNKVLFSLGCDTTLLEANFVNQWNLLPSCRGLLLAEDNNALHHHRYAGLTASQVCQAILDSLHTLRKNSQWVLHEIDYYFHSHQVRDEGYGMIAEYAQQQKAQLKQVNKLYDSLQHAADNQHLRIVRKVSYKAFFGPSNEHKRSLPCLIEKKDTIRGMNLFRLTTHALPDSIVAVNYHAAAVVLRLLTLPLRKSVTEVLKKDSTGVYQGERDSLFHPHGHGAWMGRDGSFYEGHWQHGQRNGFGVGIKPKEPLRVGEWKSGRYQGERLVYTSERIYGIDISKYQHIQGKKKFPILWNKLRINHLGNISRKKVSGNVSYPISFIYIKCTEGATLLNPYYRKDYQAARAHGFRVGSYHFFSTRKSGLQQARKFMKHAQVRRGDFPPVLDLEPTPRQIKQMGGPKAMFTQVRAWLRYVEKATGTRPILYISQMFVNRYFSMAPDLKRNYRVWIARYGEYKPDVRLVLWQLCPDGRVSGIRGHVDINVFNGYRDAYQKFLQEEIVK
;
A
#
# COMPACT_ATOMS: atom_id res chain seq x y z
N MET A 1 5.51 -19.84 83.61
CA MET A 1 6.31 -19.45 82.41
C MET A 1 5.55 -19.57 81.08
N LYS A 2 4.85 -20.66 80.75
CA LYS A 2 4.16 -20.84 79.47
C LYS A 2 3.15 -19.72 79.12
N LYS A 3 2.26 -19.30 80.01
CA LYS A 3 1.25 -18.24 79.76
C LYS A 3 1.87 -16.88 79.40
N ARG A 4 2.98 -16.52 80.04
CA ARG A 4 3.66 -15.24 79.80
C ARG A 4 4.34 -15.21 78.41
N ASN A 5 4.92 -16.33 77.97
CA ASN A 5 5.52 -16.42 76.65
C ASN A 5 4.46 -16.45 75.51
N THR A 6 3.28 -17.02 75.75
CA THR A 6 2.18 -16.99 74.80
C THR A 6 1.63 -15.57 74.62
N ILE A 7 1.51 -14.80 75.72
CA ILE A 7 1.04 -13.40 75.65
C ILE A 7 2.07 -12.52 74.91
N ILE A 8 3.35 -12.72 75.17
CA ILE A 8 4.43 -11.99 74.48
C ILE A 8 4.42 -12.33 72.99
N LEU A 9 4.21 -13.58 72.62
CA LEU A 9 4.15 -14.03 71.23
C LEU A 9 2.92 -13.45 70.50
N CYS A 10 1.78 -13.45 71.13
CA CYS A 10 0.53 -12.87 70.58
C CYS A 10 0.64 -11.35 70.42
N THR A 11 1.20 -10.65 71.38
CA THR A 11 1.41 -9.19 71.29
C THR A 11 2.43 -8.84 70.21
N SER A 12 3.51 -9.60 70.07
CA SER A 12 4.48 -9.41 69.02
C SER A 12 3.92 -9.68 67.63
N LEU A 13 3.06 -10.68 67.49
CA LEU A 13 2.35 -11.00 66.24
C LEU A 13 1.35 -9.91 65.86
N LEU A 14 0.61 -9.36 66.83
CA LEU A 14 -0.34 -8.24 66.65
C LEU A 14 0.40 -6.95 66.24
N ILE A 15 1.55 -6.67 66.82
CA ILE A 15 2.40 -5.52 66.44
C ILE A 15 2.93 -5.70 65.03
N LEU A 16 3.42 -6.89 64.67
CA LEU A 16 3.88 -7.20 63.32
C LEU A 16 2.77 -7.07 62.26
N LEU A 17 1.56 -7.56 62.57
CA LEU A 17 0.42 -7.44 61.67
C LEU A 17 -0.05 -5.98 61.51
N SER A 18 -0.07 -5.20 62.59
CA SER A 18 -0.42 -3.76 62.54
C SER A 18 0.66 -2.95 61.80
N CYS A 19 1.94 -3.26 62.00
CA CYS A 19 3.02 -2.64 61.27
C CYS A 19 2.96 -3.00 59.75
N SER A 20 2.69 -4.26 59.44
CA SER A 20 2.52 -4.70 58.05
C SER A 20 1.32 -4.04 57.39
N TRP A 21 0.20 -3.92 58.13
CA TRP A 21 -0.99 -3.23 57.61
C TRP A 21 -0.75 -1.73 57.43
N TYR A 22 -0.01 -1.09 58.37
CA TYR A 22 0.37 0.31 58.27
C TYR A 22 1.31 0.56 57.06
N VAL A 23 2.33 -0.29 56.90
CA VAL A 23 3.22 -0.23 55.74
C VAL A 23 2.46 -0.45 54.45
N TYR A 24 1.55 -1.41 54.43
CA TYR A 24 0.68 -1.67 53.26
C TYR A 24 -0.23 -0.46 52.97
N SER A 25 -0.85 0.13 53.98
CA SER A 25 -1.69 1.32 53.84
C SER A 25 -0.88 2.54 53.38
N CYS A 26 0.30 2.74 53.94
CA CYS A 26 1.20 3.83 53.51
C CYS A 26 1.72 3.60 52.07
N TYR A 27 2.00 2.38 51.72
CA TYR A 27 2.40 2.01 50.34
C TYR A 27 1.25 2.26 49.36
N HIS A 28 0.03 1.85 49.73
CA HIS A 28 -1.16 2.10 48.89
C HIS A 28 -1.47 3.59 48.77
N MET A 29 -1.48 4.34 49.89
CA MET A 29 -1.69 5.77 49.86
C MET A 29 -0.57 6.52 49.10
N SER A 30 0.68 6.14 49.28
CA SER A 30 1.77 6.76 48.55
C SER A 30 1.72 6.44 47.06
N ARG A 31 1.20 5.29 46.70
CA ARG A 31 0.99 4.89 45.31
C ARG A 31 -0.19 5.63 44.68
N GLU A 32 -1.30 5.81 45.40
CA GLU A 32 -2.42 6.62 44.92
C GLU A 32 -2.02 8.10 44.79
N LYS A 33 -1.30 8.64 45.76
CA LYS A 33 -0.70 9.98 45.67
C LYS A 33 0.31 10.08 44.54
N TRP A 34 1.09 9.07 44.33
CA TRP A 34 2.07 9.03 43.26
C TRP A 34 1.40 8.98 41.88
N VAL A 35 0.35 8.20 41.70
CA VAL A 35 -0.47 8.17 40.51
C VAL A 35 -1.18 9.50 40.31
N ALA A 36 -1.74 10.07 41.40
CA ALA A 36 -2.41 11.35 41.36
C ALA A 36 -1.46 12.55 41.12
N SER A 37 -0.25 12.51 41.67
CA SER A 37 0.75 13.59 41.52
C SER A 37 1.36 13.67 40.12
N ARG A 38 1.19 12.66 39.30
CA ARG A 38 1.71 12.59 37.92
C ARG A 38 0.67 12.81 36.84
N ALA A 39 -0.52 13.24 37.19
CA ALA A 39 -1.50 13.66 36.23
C ALA A 39 -1.13 15.03 35.65
N THR A 40 -1.15 15.15 34.35
CA THR A 40 -0.97 16.42 33.67
C THR A 40 -2.30 16.92 33.15
N ILE A 41 -2.55 18.22 33.33
CA ILE A 41 -3.70 18.89 32.72
C ILE A 41 -3.24 19.46 31.39
N GLY A 42 -3.88 19.02 30.33
CA GLY A 42 -3.69 19.58 29.00
C GLY A 42 -4.73 20.63 28.70
N ALA A 43 -4.29 21.78 28.27
CA ALA A 43 -5.14 22.71 27.54
C ALA A 43 -5.10 22.31 26.05
N TYR A 44 -6.26 21.92 25.54
CA TYR A 44 -6.43 21.65 24.12
C TYR A 44 -6.95 22.87 23.41
N SER A 45 -6.18 23.34 22.45
CA SER A 45 -6.64 24.32 21.50
C SER A 45 -7.05 23.62 20.24
N GLN A 46 -8.33 23.60 19.96
CA GLN A 46 -8.88 23.10 18.71
C GLN A 46 -9.10 24.27 17.76
N TYR A 47 -8.55 24.20 16.58
CA TYR A 47 -8.68 25.24 15.57
C TYR A 47 -9.71 24.83 14.52
N GLU A 48 -10.60 25.75 14.17
CA GLU A 48 -11.68 25.52 13.21
C GLU A 48 -11.69 26.64 12.16
N LEU A 49 -11.78 26.24 10.90
CA LEU A 49 -12.07 27.17 9.81
C LEU A 49 -13.61 27.34 9.74
N ARG A 50 -14.08 28.58 9.81
CA ARG A 50 -15.50 28.90 9.84
C ARG A 50 -15.88 30.01 8.86
N ILE A 51 -17.13 29.94 8.37
CA ILE A 51 -17.85 31.09 7.81
C ILE A 51 -18.97 31.41 8.81
N ASP A 52 -18.96 32.62 9.31
CA ASP A 52 -19.86 33.05 10.38
C ASP A 52 -19.83 32.05 11.57
N ASN A 53 -20.95 31.47 11.93
CA ASN A 53 -21.05 30.47 13.00
C ASN A 53 -20.91 29.02 12.51
N LYS A 54 -20.80 28.78 11.19
CA LYS A 54 -20.73 27.44 10.60
C LYS A 54 -19.29 26.94 10.52
N VAL A 55 -19.01 25.80 11.13
CA VAL A 55 -17.73 25.12 11.00
C VAL A 55 -17.64 24.48 9.61
N LEU A 56 -16.60 24.85 8.86
CA LEU A 56 -16.28 24.26 7.56
C LEU A 56 -15.29 23.11 7.71
N PHE A 57 -14.26 23.31 8.53
CA PHE A 57 -13.18 22.33 8.68
C PHE A 57 -12.53 22.43 10.05
N SER A 58 -12.16 21.28 10.63
CA SER A 58 -11.34 21.21 11.84
C SER A 58 -9.87 21.15 11.46
N LEU A 59 -9.10 22.15 11.87
CA LEU A 59 -7.68 22.26 11.55
C LEU A 59 -6.78 21.39 12.42
N GLY A 60 -7.35 20.75 13.46
CA GLY A 60 -6.63 19.92 14.41
C GLY A 60 -6.51 20.57 15.79
N CYS A 61 -5.75 19.95 16.65
CA CYS A 61 -5.59 20.37 18.05
C CYS A 61 -4.13 20.52 18.39
N ASP A 62 -3.80 21.60 19.08
CA ASP A 62 -2.55 21.74 19.82
C ASP A 62 -2.79 21.47 21.29
N THR A 63 -1.80 20.88 21.94
CA THR A 63 -1.87 20.52 23.35
C THR A 63 -0.76 21.23 24.11
N THR A 64 -1.14 22.09 25.04
CA THR A 64 -0.22 22.63 26.02
C THR A 64 -0.37 21.81 27.30
N LEU A 65 0.67 21.12 27.70
CA LEU A 65 0.69 20.34 28.95
C LEU A 65 1.06 21.25 30.11
N LEU A 66 0.19 21.30 31.11
CA LEU A 66 0.46 21.98 32.37
C LEU A 66 0.69 20.89 33.42
N GLU A 67 1.88 20.83 33.97
CA GLU A 67 2.11 20.01 35.17
C GLU A 67 1.30 20.56 36.34
N ALA A 68 0.47 19.69 36.90
CA ALA A 68 -0.42 20.09 37.94
C ALA A 68 -0.44 19.05 39.06
N ASN A 69 -0.50 19.54 40.30
CA ASN A 69 -0.83 18.68 41.42
C ASN A 69 -2.29 18.25 41.28
N PHE A 70 -2.48 17.06 40.78
CA PHE A 70 -3.74 16.55 40.31
C PHE A 70 -4.85 16.54 41.39
N VAL A 71 -4.51 16.22 42.63
CA VAL A 71 -5.49 16.12 43.74
C VAL A 71 -6.15 17.45 44.02
N ASN A 72 -5.37 18.53 44.01
CA ASN A 72 -5.89 19.87 44.31
C ASN A 72 -6.59 20.52 43.11
N GLN A 73 -6.13 20.24 41.91
CA GLN A 73 -6.65 20.89 40.71
C GLN A 73 -7.82 20.13 40.08
N TRP A 74 -7.98 18.84 40.37
CA TRP A 74 -9.16 18.07 39.92
C TRP A 74 -10.45 18.61 40.52
N ASN A 75 -10.40 19.07 41.77
CA ASN A 75 -11.54 19.74 42.40
C ASN A 75 -11.77 21.16 41.87
N LEU A 76 -10.75 21.75 41.26
CA LEU A 76 -10.78 23.07 40.62
C LEU A 76 -11.08 23.00 39.11
N LEU A 77 -11.16 21.80 38.51
CA LEU A 77 -11.72 21.60 37.19
C LEU A 77 -13.26 21.50 37.25
N PRO A 78 -13.95 22.56 37.71
CA PRO A 78 -15.39 22.59 37.71
C PRO A 78 -15.77 22.57 36.26
N SER A 79 -16.45 21.54 35.83
CA SER A 79 -17.22 21.64 34.60
C SER A 79 -16.54 22.56 33.56
N CYS A 80 -15.32 22.18 33.08
CA CYS A 80 -14.70 22.91 31.97
C CYS A 80 -15.51 22.67 30.67
N ARG A 81 -16.80 22.85 30.77
CA ARG A 81 -17.75 22.99 29.67
C ARG A 81 -17.80 24.41 29.14
N GLY A 82 -17.02 25.32 29.71
CA GLY A 82 -16.86 26.67 29.19
C GLY A 82 -16.05 26.63 27.90
N LEU A 83 -16.72 26.61 26.78
CA LEU A 83 -16.11 26.89 25.48
C LEU A 83 -15.69 28.37 25.47
N LEU A 84 -14.43 28.66 25.64
CA LEU A 84 -13.87 29.96 25.29
C LEU A 84 -13.64 29.95 23.76
N LEU A 85 -14.50 30.63 23.05
CA LEU A 85 -14.26 31.00 21.66
C LEU A 85 -13.40 32.26 21.69
N ALA A 86 -12.12 32.13 21.41
CA ALA A 86 -11.24 33.27 21.21
C ALA A 86 -11.05 33.47 19.70
N GLU A 87 -11.49 34.63 19.22
CA GLU A 87 -11.07 35.11 17.89
C GLU A 87 -9.66 35.66 18.05
N ASP A 88 -8.67 34.95 17.54
CA ASP A 88 -7.30 35.39 17.56
C ASP A 88 -6.69 35.11 16.19
N ASN A 89 -6.39 36.16 15.44
CA ASN A 89 -5.67 36.06 14.15
C ASN A 89 -4.25 35.50 14.34
N ASN A 90 -3.73 35.46 15.59
CA ASN A 90 -2.47 34.86 15.97
C ASN A 90 -2.62 33.47 16.58
N ALA A 91 -3.81 32.86 16.54
CA ALA A 91 -4.14 31.61 17.21
C ALA A 91 -3.31 30.38 16.75
N LEU A 92 -2.61 30.49 15.64
CA LEU A 92 -1.89 29.38 14.99
C LEU A 92 -0.38 29.38 15.25
N HIS A 93 0.16 30.10 16.23
CA HIS A 93 1.60 30.26 16.46
C HIS A 93 2.41 28.94 16.51
N HIS A 94 1.82 27.86 16.99
CA HIS A 94 2.46 26.54 17.07
C HIS A 94 1.84 25.52 16.12
N HIS A 95 0.97 25.95 15.21
CA HIS A 95 0.30 25.08 14.28
C HIS A 95 1.00 25.06 12.92
N ARG A 96 0.84 23.95 12.16
CA ARG A 96 1.40 23.81 10.79
C ARG A 96 0.98 24.92 9.81
N TYR A 97 -0.03 25.68 10.14
CA TYR A 97 -0.54 26.82 9.37
C TYR A 97 -0.18 28.18 9.99
N ALA A 98 0.80 28.22 10.89
CA ALA A 98 1.25 29.47 11.51
C ALA A 98 1.63 30.51 10.45
N GLY A 99 1.19 31.74 10.66
CA GLY A 99 1.46 32.87 9.76
C GLY A 99 0.61 32.94 8.50
N LEU A 100 -0.29 31.97 8.26
CA LEU A 100 -1.19 31.98 7.11
C LEU A 100 -2.52 32.66 7.44
N THR A 101 -3.07 33.38 6.45
CA THR A 101 -4.45 33.91 6.52
C THR A 101 -5.48 32.78 6.39
N ALA A 102 -6.73 33.04 6.75
CA ALA A 102 -7.80 32.05 6.62
C ALA A 102 -7.98 31.57 5.18
N SER A 103 -7.85 32.46 4.21
CA SER A 103 -7.92 32.14 2.78
C SER A 103 -6.74 31.24 2.35
N GLN A 104 -5.52 31.55 2.78
CA GLN A 104 -4.33 30.73 2.49
C GLN A 104 -4.43 29.33 3.13
N VAL A 105 -4.97 29.23 4.35
CA VAL A 105 -5.24 27.96 5.01
C VAL A 105 -6.30 27.17 4.23
N CYS A 106 -7.37 27.83 3.78
CA CYS A 106 -8.39 27.21 2.95
C CYS A 106 -7.79 26.65 1.65
N GLN A 107 -6.96 27.42 0.98
CA GLN A 107 -6.29 26.98 -0.26
C GLN A 107 -5.36 25.79 0.00
N ALA A 108 -4.56 25.81 1.06
CA ALA A 108 -3.68 24.68 1.42
C ALA A 108 -4.46 23.39 1.72
N ILE A 109 -5.66 23.52 2.29
CA ILE A 109 -6.57 22.38 2.50
C ILE A 109 -7.12 21.89 1.16
N LEU A 110 -7.56 22.78 0.27
CA LEU A 110 -8.04 22.43 -1.06
C LEU A 110 -6.99 21.68 -1.87
N ASP A 111 -5.75 22.08 -1.85
CA ASP A 111 -4.63 21.41 -2.53
C ASP A 111 -4.41 19.99 -1.97
N SER A 112 -4.49 19.85 -0.65
CA SER A 112 -4.40 18.56 0.03
C SER A 112 -5.57 17.63 -0.34
N LEU A 113 -6.80 18.16 -0.37
CA LEU A 113 -7.99 17.42 -0.76
C LEU A 113 -7.97 17.04 -2.24
N HIS A 114 -7.46 17.92 -3.11
CA HIS A 114 -7.27 17.64 -4.53
C HIS A 114 -6.30 16.46 -4.74
N THR A 115 -5.20 16.45 -4.01
CA THR A 115 -4.23 15.34 -4.05
C THR A 115 -4.86 14.04 -3.54
N LEU A 116 -5.60 14.09 -2.43
CA LEU A 116 -6.30 12.94 -1.88
C LEU A 116 -7.34 12.40 -2.85
N ARG A 117 -8.13 13.28 -3.48
CA ARG A 117 -9.11 12.91 -4.50
C ARG A 117 -8.46 12.17 -5.68
N LYS A 118 -7.37 12.72 -6.23
CA LYS A 118 -6.62 12.06 -7.31
C LYS A 118 -6.07 10.70 -6.91
N ASN A 119 -5.53 10.59 -5.71
CA ASN A 119 -4.99 9.33 -5.21
C ASN A 119 -6.10 8.28 -5.03
N SER A 120 -7.24 8.66 -4.44
CA SER A 120 -8.38 7.75 -4.25
C SER A 120 -8.98 7.29 -5.58
N GLN A 121 -9.13 8.17 -6.56
CA GLN A 121 -9.58 7.82 -7.91
C GLN A 121 -8.63 6.85 -8.58
N TRP A 122 -7.33 7.08 -8.45
CA TRP A 122 -6.32 6.20 -9.02
C TRP A 122 -6.36 4.80 -8.36
N VAL A 123 -6.47 4.74 -7.02
CA VAL A 123 -6.60 3.46 -6.29
C VAL A 123 -7.83 2.69 -6.72
N LEU A 124 -8.98 3.36 -6.84
CA LEU A 124 -10.23 2.72 -7.29
C LEU A 124 -10.12 2.18 -8.72
N HIS A 125 -9.47 2.91 -9.61
CA HIS A 125 -9.19 2.44 -10.97
C HIS A 125 -8.28 1.21 -10.99
N GLU A 126 -7.22 1.18 -10.17
CA GLU A 126 -6.33 0.02 -10.08
C GLU A 126 -7.03 -1.21 -9.48
N ILE A 127 -7.91 -1.01 -8.49
CA ILE A 127 -8.73 -2.09 -7.93
C ILE A 127 -9.68 -2.66 -8.99
N ASP A 128 -10.38 -1.80 -9.73
CA ASP A 128 -11.27 -2.21 -10.82
C ASP A 128 -10.52 -3.00 -11.89
N TYR A 129 -9.38 -2.48 -12.34
CA TYR A 129 -8.49 -3.19 -13.26
C TYR A 129 -8.05 -4.55 -12.71
N TYR A 130 -7.71 -4.61 -11.43
CA TYR A 130 -7.26 -5.85 -10.79
C TYR A 130 -8.37 -6.91 -10.77
N PHE A 131 -9.58 -6.56 -10.39
CA PHE A 131 -10.70 -7.49 -10.41
C PHE A 131 -11.02 -8.04 -11.80
N HIS A 132 -10.88 -7.22 -12.83
CA HIS A 132 -11.10 -7.67 -14.21
C HIS A 132 -9.92 -8.49 -14.78
N SER A 133 -8.73 -8.37 -14.20
CA SER A 133 -7.53 -9.01 -14.74
C SER A 133 -7.07 -10.25 -14.00
N HIS A 134 -7.58 -10.53 -12.82
CA HIS A 134 -7.08 -11.60 -11.96
C HIS A 134 -8.19 -12.38 -11.31
N GLN A 135 -7.94 -13.68 -11.14
CA GLN A 135 -8.72 -14.49 -10.20
C GLN A 135 -8.12 -14.29 -8.82
N VAL A 136 -8.81 -13.58 -7.96
CA VAL A 136 -8.37 -13.27 -6.59
C VAL A 136 -8.83 -14.40 -5.66
N ARG A 137 -8.00 -14.79 -4.69
CA ARG A 137 -8.43 -15.68 -3.60
C ARG A 137 -9.56 -15.02 -2.82
N ASP A 138 -10.50 -15.81 -2.29
CA ASP A 138 -11.68 -15.31 -1.58
C ASP A 138 -11.35 -14.29 -0.49
N GLU A 139 -10.33 -14.56 0.35
CA GLU A 139 -9.86 -13.63 1.37
C GLU A 139 -9.34 -12.31 0.78
N GLY A 140 -8.58 -12.38 -0.31
CA GLY A 140 -8.06 -11.20 -0.99
C GLY A 140 -9.16 -10.39 -1.67
N TYR A 141 -10.16 -11.06 -2.24
CA TYR A 141 -11.33 -10.40 -2.81
C TYR A 141 -12.10 -9.60 -1.76
N GLY A 142 -12.37 -10.23 -0.60
CA GLY A 142 -13.06 -9.58 0.52
C GLY A 142 -12.34 -8.33 0.99
N MET A 143 -11.04 -8.43 1.27
CA MET A 143 -10.19 -7.31 1.70
C MET A 143 -10.20 -6.15 0.70
N ILE A 144 -10.02 -6.44 -0.59
CA ILE A 144 -9.98 -5.43 -1.64
C ILE A 144 -11.35 -4.78 -1.83
N ALA A 145 -12.44 -5.56 -1.81
CA ALA A 145 -13.79 -5.06 -1.96
C ALA A 145 -14.18 -4.13 -0.80
N GLU A 146 -13.87 -4.51 0.43
CA GLU A 146 -14.10 -3.68 1.61
C GLU A 146 -13.31 -2.38 1.54
N TYR A 147 -12.02 -2.45 1.23
CA TYR A 147 -11.20 -1.26 1.07
C TYR A 147 -11.71 -0.34 -0.06
N ALA A 148 -12.14 -0.90 -1.20
CA ALA A 148 -12.74 -0.13 -2.28
C ALA A 148 -14.01 0.59 -1.84
N GLN A 149 -14.84 -0.06 -1.02
CA GLN A 149 -16.05 0.54 -0.47
C GLN A 149 -15.71 1.70 0.48
N GLN A 150 -14.73 1.53 1.35
CA GLN A 150 -14.21 2.59 2.23
C GLN A 150 -13.66 3.77 1.41
N GLN A 151 -12.87 3.51 0.36
CA GLN A 151 -12.33 4.54 -0.51
C GLN A 151 -13.42 5.31 -1.27
N LYS A 152 -14.48 4.64 -1.75
CA LYS A 152 -15.65 5.29 -2.37
C LYS A 152 -16.38 6.21 -1.39
N ALA A 153 -16.59 5.74 -0.15
CA ALA A 153 -17.20 6.55 0.89
C ALA A 153 -16.33 7.78 1.25
N GLN A 154 -15.03 7.58 1.41
CA GLN A 154 -14.07 8.65 1.65
C GLN A 154 -14.05 9.67 0.51
N LEU A 155 -14.00 9.21 -0.73
CA LEU A 155 -14.01 10.08 -1.92
C LEU A 155 -15.27 10.94 -1.99
N LYS A 156 -16.44 10.37 -1.64
CA LYS A 156 -17.71 11.12 -1.56
C LYS A 156 -17.63 12.24 -0.51
N GLN A 157 -17.05 11.95 0.66
CA GLN A 157 -16.86 12.96 1.71
C GLN A 157 -15.87 14.04 1.29
N VAL A 158 -14.75 13.63 0.68
CA VAL A 158 -13.71 14.55 0.17
C VAL A 158 -14.29 15.48 -0.89
N ASN A 159 -15.07 14.97 -1.83
CA ASN A 159 -15.71 15.81 -2.86
C ASN A 159 -16.66 16.82 -2.23
N LYS A 160 -17.54 16.38 -1.32
CA LYS A 160 -18.47 17.28 -0.62
C LYS A 160 -17.74 18.38 0.16
N LEU A 161 -16.64 18.03 0.83
CA LEU A 161 -15.82 18.99 1.58
C LEU A 161 -15.06 19.93 0.64
N TYR A 162 -14.49 19.40 -0.45
CA TYR A 162 -13.82 20.18 -1.47
C TYR A 162 -14.73 21.26 -2.06
N ASP A 163 -15.92 20.86 -2.50
CA ASP A 163 -16.91 21.78 -3.07
C ASP A 163 -17.31 22.85 -2.05
N SER A 164 -17.53 22.48 -0.79
CA SER A 164 -17.87 23.43 0.28
C SER A 164 -16.75 24.43 0.57
N LEU A 165 -15.49 24.00 0.54
CA LEU A 165 -14.32 24.87 0.77
C LEU A 165 -14.01 25.74 -0.44
N GLN A 166 -14.22 25.23 -1.66
CA GLN A 166 -14.00 26.00 -2.88
C GLN A 166 -14.93 27.22 -2.97
N HIS A 167 -16.20 27.05 -2.58
CA HIS A 167 -17.15 28.17 -2.49
C HIS A 167 -16.85 29.14 -1.34
N ALA A 168 -16.04 28.69 -0.36
CA ALA A 168 -15.71 29.47 0.82
C ALA A 168 -14.38 30.24 0.71
N ALA A 169 -13.51 29.85 -0.23
CA ALA A 169 -12.12 30.32 -0.30
C ALA A 169 -12.01 31.85 -0.43
N ASP A 170 -12.92 32.47 -1.18
CA ASP A 170 -12.94 33.91 -1.46
C ASP A 170 -13.95 34.68 -0.59
N ASN A 171 -14.54 34.01 0.43
CA ASN A 171 -15.56 34.62 1.26
C ASN A 171 -14.92 35.54 2.31
N GLN A 172 -15.38 36.79 2.40
CA GLN A 172 -14.88 37.79 3.36
C GLN A 172 -15.14 37.44 4.83
N HIS A 173 -16.13 36.57 5.11
CA HIS A 173 -16.45 36.10 6.47
C HIS A 173 -15.70 34.82 6.86
N LEU A 174 -14.72 34.40 6.06
CA LEU A 174 -13.88 33.23 6.36
C LEU A 174 -12.89 33.59 7.48
N ARG A 175 -12.95 32.86 8.59
CA ARG A 175 -12.13 33.10 9.77
C ARG A 175 -11.66 31.81 10.43
N ILE A 176 -10.55 31.90 11.15
CA ILE A 176 -10.03 30.80 11.99
C ILE A 176 -10.43 31.10 13.43
N VAL A 177 -11.09 30.13 14.05
CA VAL A 177 -11.54 30.23 15.43
C VAL A 177 -10.82 29.20 16.29
N ARG A 178 -10.28 29.64 17.44
CA ARG A 178 -9.66 28.79 18.44
C ARG A 178 -10.67 28.40 19.50
N LYS A 179 -10.77 27.12 19.77
CA LYS A 179 -11.62 26.51 20.80
C LYS A 179 -10.73 25.92 21.89
N VAL A 180 -10.77 26.40 23.09
CA VAL A 180 -9.93 25.89 24.17
C VAL A 180 -10.74 25.00 25.09
N SER A 181 -10.29 23.78 25.30
CA SER A 181 -10.82 22.86 26.29
C SER A 181 -9.71 22.33 27.19
N TYR A 182 -9.99 22.17 28.49
CA TYR A 182 -9.05 21.60 29.44
C TYR A 182 -9.37 20.13 29.67
N LYS A 183 -8.36 19.27 29.60
CA LYS A 183 -8.50 17.84 29.82
C LYS A 183 -7.36 17.32 30.68
N ALA A 184 -7.65 16.40 31.59
CA ALA A 184 -6.64 15.78 32.41
C ALA A 184 -6.06 14.55 31.72
N PHE A 185 -4.75 14.48 31.62
CA PHE A 185 -4.02 13.32 31.16
C PHE A 185 -3.50 12.50 32.29
N PHE A 186 -3.70 11.22 32.21
CA PHE A 186 -3.21 10.24 33.14
C PHE A 186 -2.18 9.34 32.49
N GLY A 187 -0.97 9.41 32.94
CA GLY A 187 0.09 8.54 32.47
C GLY A 187 1.30 8.53 33.40
N PRO A 188 2.00 7.42 33.56
CA PRO A 188 3.25 7.38 34.31
C PRO A 188 4.30 8.21 33.58
N SER A 189 4.80 9.26 34.23
CA SER A 189 5.70 10.25 33.61
C SER A 189 7.10 9.74 33.28
N ASN A 190 7.57 8.64 33.83
CA ASN A 190 8.96 8.20 33.69
C ASN A 190 9.18 6.83 33.04
N GLU A 191 8.13 6.09 32.76
CA GLU A 191 8.26 4.85 31.98
C GLU A 191 7.84 5.11 30.53
N HIS A 192 8.61 5.93 29.86
CA HIS A 192 8.30 6.51 28.55
C HIS A 192 8.07 5.53 27.41
N LYS A 193 8.16 4.27 27.64
CA LYS A 193 8.13 3.30 26.54
C LYS A 193 6.95 2.33 26.55
N ARG A 194 6.08 2.33 27.58
CA ARG A 194 5.03 1.32 27.70
C ARG A 194 3.64 1.81 28.12
N SER A 195 3.44 3.10 28.35
CA SER A 195 2.14 3.62 28.77
C SER A 195 1.35 4.16 27.59
N LEU A 196 0.12 3.69 27.44
CA LEU A 196 -0.84 4.29 26.53
C LEU A 196 -1.33 5.62 27.15
N PRO A 197 -1.22 6.75 26.42
CA PRO A 197 -1.81 7.99 26.90
C PRO A 197 -3.31 7.79 27.04
N CYS A 198 -3.81 8.07 28.22
CA CYS A 198 -5.21 7.95 28.56
C CYS A 198 -5.77 9.30 28.97
N LEU A 199 -6.90 9.64 28.42
CA LEU A 199 -7.64 10.83 28.76
C LEU A 199 -8.71 10.48 29.80
N ILE A 200 -8.66 11.14 30.95
CA ILE A 200 -9.68 11.02 31.97
C ILE A 200 -10.50 12.31 32.02
N GLU A 201 -11.77 12.19 31.80
CA GLU A 201 -12.71 13.29 31.78
C GLU A 201 -13.78 13.08 32.88
N LYS A 202 -13.92 14.03 33.78
CA LYS A 202 -15.03 14.00 34.76
C LYS A 202 -16.33 14.22 33.99
N LYS A 203 -17.19 13.22 33.97
CA LYS A 203 -18.40 13.24 33.16
C LYS A 203 -19.62 13.72 33.93
N ASP A 204 -19.75 13.26 35.18
CA ASP A 204 -20.92 13.60 36.01
C ASP A 204 -20.70 13.30 37.49
N THR A 205 -21.61 13.76 38.33
CA THR A 205 -21.67 13.39 39.76
C THR A 205 -23.03 12.77 40.03
N ILE A 206 -23.07 11.46 40.23
CA ILE A 206 -24.30 10.74 40.58
C ILE A 206 -24.18 10.27 42.04
N ARG A 207 -25.14 10.62 42.88
CA ARG A 207 -25.20 10.25 44.31
C ARG A 207 -23.89 10.53 45.07
N GLY A 208 -23.26 11.68 44.80
CA GLY A 208 -22.02 12.09 45.46
C GLY A 208 -20.76 11.38 44.95
N MET A 209 -20.86 10.50 43.98
CA MET A 209 -19.71 9.86 43.31
C MET A 209 -19.40 10.52 41.97
N ASN A 210 -18.13 10.82 41.75
CA ASN A 210 -17.67 11.36 40.48
C ASN A 210 -17.53 10.25 39.48
N LEU A 211 -18.14 10.43 38.31
CA LEU A 211 -17.97 9.55 37.14
C LEU A 211 -16.86 10.07 36.24
N PHE A 212 -15.94 9.22 35.89
CA PHE A 212 -14.81 9.53 35.03
C PHE A 212 -14.94 8.77 33.72
N ARG A 213 -14.76 9.47 32.61
CA ARG A 213 -14.68 8.88 31.29
C ARG A 213 -13.21 8.70 30.93
N LEU A 214 -12.82 7.46 30.67
CA LEU A 214 -11.52 7.10 30.14
C LEU A 214 -11.62 6.96 28.62
N THR A 215 -10.80 7.72 27.91
CA THR A 215 -10.66 7.57 26.47
C THR A 215 -9.21 7.26 26.17
N THR A 216 -8.94 6.14 25.53
CA THR A 216 -7.61 5.77 25.06
C THR A 216 -7.62 5.59 23.56
N HIS A 217 -6.47 5.74 22.91
CA HIS A 217 -6.34 5.43 21.50
C HIS A 217 -6.35 3.92 21.22
N ALA A 218 -6.37 3.11 22.27
CA ALA A 218 -6.36 1.65 22.19
C ALA A 218 -7.77 1.03 22.21
N LEU A 219 -8.78 1.79 22.58
CA LEU A 219 -10.16 1.33 22.65
C LEU A 219 -11.05 2.26 21.84
N PRO A 220 -11.89 1.72 20.95
CA PRO A 220 -12.84 2.52 20.17
C PRO A 220 -13.89 3.20 21.06
N ASP A 221 -14.19 2.59 22.21
CA ASP A 221 -15.19 3.06 23.14
C ASP A 221 -14.57 3.64 24.42
N SER A 222 -15.25 4.61 24.98
CA SER A 222 -14.87 5.20 26.25
C SER A 222 -15.34 4.34 27.42
N ILE A 223 -14.41 4.03 28.31
CA ILE A 223 -14.72 3.34 29.56
C ILE A 223 -15.15 4.38 30.60
N VAL A 224 -16.26 4.13 31.27
CA VAL A 224 -16.72 4.95 32.38
C VAL A 224 -16.32 4.27 33.68
N ALA A 225 -15.48 4.93 34.46
CA ALA A 225 -15.09 4.48 35.79
C ALA A 225 -15.82 5.31 36.89
N VAL A 226 -16.22 4.63 37.96
CA VAL A 226 -17.02 5.24 39.04
C VAL A 226 -16.19 6.09 40.00
N ASN A 227 -14.88 5.90 40.03
CA ASN A 227 -13.98 6.70 40.87
C ASN A 227 -12.58 6.69 40.27
N TYR A 228 -11.73 7.47 40.86
CA TYR A 228 -10.36 7.68 40.47
C TYR A 228 -9.51 6.43 40.54
N HIS A 229 -9.70 5.65 41.60
CA HIS A 229 -8.98 4.40 41.80
C HIS A 229 -9.33 3.39 40.67
N ALA A 230 -10.62 3.26 40.36
CA ALA A 230 -11.06 2.42 39.26
C ALA A 230 -10.48 2.86 37.90
N ALA A 231 -10.42 4.18 37.67
CA ALA A 231 -9.80 4.73 36.46
C ALA A 231 -8.30 4.37 36.36
N ALA A 232 -7.57 4.51 37.48
CA ALA A 232 -6.15 4.15 37.54
C ALA A 232 -5.90 2.64 37.36
N VAL A 233 -6.76 1.79 37.90
CA VAL A 233 -6.70 0.33 37.69
C VAL A 233 -6.96 -0.03 36.25
N VAL A 234 -7.98 0.55 35.63
CA VAL A 234 -8.27 0.31 34.21
C VAL A 234 -7.11 0.75 33.32
N LEU A 235 -6.54 1.93 33.57
CA LEU A 235 -5.38 2.40 32.85
C LEU A 235 -4.19 1.42 32.96
N ARG A 236 -3.94 0.91 34.16
CA ARG A 236 -2.90 -0.08 34.40
C ARG A 236 -3.16 -1.39 33.66
N LEU A 237 -4.40 -1.86 33.64
CA LEU A 237 -4.78 -3.06 32.89
C LEU A 237 -4.57 -2.86 31.39
N LEU A 238 -4.84 -1.69 30.85
CA LEU A 238 -4.62 -1.34 29.45
C LEU A 238 -3.14 -1.25 29.08
N THR A 239 -2.25 -1.01 30.05
CA THR A 239 -0.80 -0.96 29.82
C THR A 239 -0.10 -2.31 30.00
N LEU A 240 -0.79 -3.34 30.52
CA LEU A 240 -0.26 -4.70 30.59
C LEU A 240 -0.22 -5.35 29.21
N PRO A 241 0.74 -6.27 28.97
CA PRO A 241 0.75 -7.05 27.74
C PRO A 241 -0.57 -7.84 27.63
N LEU A 242 -1.36 -7.49 26.64
CA LEU A 242 -2.63 -8.13 26.39
C LEU A 242 -2.40 -9.54 25.87
N ARG A 243 -3.11 -10.52 26.43
CA ARG A 243 -3.11 -11.89 25.92
C ARG A 243 -3.62 -11.88 24.48
N LYS A 244 -3.18 -12.84 23.66
CA LYS A 244 -3.52 -13.02 22.24
C LYS A 244 -5.01 -12.87 21.87
N SER A 245 -5.89 -13.08 22.82
CA SER A 245 -7.35 -13.04 22.64
C SER A 245 -7.98 -11.66 22.85
N VAL A 246 -7.20 -10.66 23.24
CA VAL A 246 -7.72 -9.33 23.51
C VAL A 246 -7.20 -8.36 22.46
N THR A 247 -7.88 -8.38 21.35
CA THR A 247 -8.29 -7.24 20.51
C THR A 247 -7.30 -6.12 20.21
N GLU A 248 -7.33 -5.79 18.98
CA GLU A 248 -6.99 -4.57 18.27
C GLU A 248 -6.47 -3.42 19.14
N VAL A 249 -5.17 -3.38 19.33
CA VAL A 249 -4.52 -2.19 19.89
C VAL A 249 -4.06 -1.33 18.72
N LEU A 250 -4.60 -0.13 18.61
CA LEU A 250 -4.16 0.87 17.66
C LEU A 250 -2.79 1.38 18.08
N LYS A 251 -1.74 0.99 17.38
CA LYS A 251 -0.42 1.62 17.53
C LYS A 251 -0.28 2.69 16.46
N LYS A 252 -0.29 3.93 16.90
CA LYS A 252 0.01 5.09 16.06
C LYS A 252 1.51 5.33 16.14
N ASP A 253 2.23 5.17 15.04
CA ASP A 253 3.62 5.58 14.90
C ASP A 253 3.74 6.80 13.98
N SER A 254 4.96 7.26 13.74
CA SER A 254 5.21 8.41 12.87
C SER A 254 4.84 8.15 11.41
N THR A 255 4.74 6.88 11.00
CA THR A 255 4.53 6.49 9.60
C THR A 255 3.10 6.07 9.29
N GLY A 256 2.34 5.63 10.28
CA GLY A 256 0.96 5.17 10.08
C GLY A 256 0.29 4.63 11.33
N VAL A 257 -0.81 3.93 11.11
CA VAL A 257 -1.64 3.31 12.15
C VAL A 257 -1.80 1.83 11.84
N TYR A 258 -1.50 0.97 12.81
CA TYR A 258 -1.75 -0.47 12.74
C TYR A 258 -2.95 -0.85 13.60
N GLN A 259 -3.82 -1.70 13.06
CA GLN A 259 -4.94 -2.31 13.75
C GLN A 259 -4.92 -3.83 13.51
N GLY A 260 -4.91 -4.63 14.56
CA GLY A 260 -4.91 -6.08 14.43
C GLY A 260 -4.21 -6.81 15.58
N GLU A 261 -4.00 -8.11 15.37
CA GLU A 261 -3.39 -9.01 16.35
C GLU A 261 -1.92 -8.65 16.62
N ARG A 262 -1.45 -8.97 17.84
CA ARG A 262 -0.08 -8.69 18.29
C ARG A 262 0.50 -9.85 19.06
N ASP A 263 1.82 -9.96 19.02
CA ASP A 263 2.56 -10.88 19.88
C ASP A 263 2.72 -10.34 21.32
N SER A 264 3.35 -11.12 22.18
CA SER A 264 3.62 -10.76 23.57
C SER A 264 4.52 -9.53 23.75
N LEU A 265 5.23 -9.13 22.70
CA LEU A 265 6.10 -7.93 22.66
C LEU A 265 5.39 -6.74 21.98
N PHE A 266 4.08 -6.85 21.71
CA PHE A 266 3.26 -5.84 21.04
C PHE A 266 3.63 -5.57 19.57
N HIS A 267 4.40 -6.45 18.94
CA HIS A 267 4.63 -6.35 17.50
C HIS A 267 3.40 -6.85 16.73
N PRO A 268 3.08 -6.28 15.56
CA PRO A 268 2.11 -6.85 14.64
C PRO A 268 2.35 -8.34 14.41
N HIS A 269 1.34 -9.18 14.65
CA HIS A 269 1.41 -10.62 14.51
C HIS A 269 0.02 -11.18 14.19
N GLY A 270 -0.07 -12.27 13.44
CA GLY A 270 -1.36 -12.81 13.01
C GLY A 270 -1.98 -11.94 11.91
N HIS A 271 -3.28 -11.71 11.95
CA HIS A 271 -3.98 -10.88 10.97
C HIS A 271 -4.05 -9.41 11.42
N GLY A 272 -3.85 -8.48 10.49
CA GLY A 272 -3.98 -7.07 10.80
C GLY A 272 -3.85 -6.15 9.59
N ALA A 273 -4.34 -4.93 9.76
CA ALA A 273 -4.30 -3.87 8.78
C ALA A 273 -3.37 -2.73 9.23
N TRP A 274 -2.71 -2.11 8.28
CA TRP A 274 -1.87 -0.93 8.50
C TRP A 274 -2.21 0.15 7.48
N MET A 275 -2.42 1.38 7.94
CA MET A 275 -2.67 2.56 7.12
C MET A 275 -1.54 3.56 7.30
N GLY A 276 -0.83 3.86 6.22
CA GLY A 276 0.22 4.85 6.17
C GLY A 276 -0.31 6.28 5.99
N ARG A 277 0.45 7.25 6.48
CA ARG A 277 0.13 8.68 6.27
C ARG A 277 0.24 9.12 4.83
N ASP A 278 0.99 8.39 4.02
CA ASP A 278 1.15 8.58 2.58
C ASP A 278 -0.02 8.02 1.75
N GLY A 279 -1.06 7.52 2.40
CA GLY A 279 -2.21 6.85 1.76
C GLY A 279 -1.93 5.39 1.38
N SER A 280 -0.79 4.84 1.80
CA SER A 280 -0.55 3.41 1.64
C SER A 280 -1.38 2.59 2.63
N PHE A 281 -1.75 1.39 2.22
CA PHE A 281 -2.53 0.45 3.01
C PHE A 281 -1.98 -0.95 2.85
N TYR A 282 -2.02 -1.73 3.92
CA TYR A 282 -1.76 -3.16 3.88
C TYR A 282 -2.70 -3.88 4.83
N GLU A 283 -3.33 -4.94 4.38
CA GLU A 283 -4.08 -5.87 5.20
C GLU A 283 -3.66 -7.29 4.88
N GLY A 284 -3.45 -8.12 5.89
CA GLY A 284 -3.01 -9.49 5.74
C GLY A 284 -2.26 -10.02 6.94
N HIS A 285 -1.44 -11.04 6.71
CA HIS A 285 -0.70 -11.71 7.76
C HIS A 285 0.59 -10.99 8.15
N TRP A 286 0.88 -11.01 9.44
CA TRP A 286 2.04 -10.39 10.07
C TRP A 286 2.79 -11.39 10.95
N GLN A 287 4.09 -11.25 11.03
CA GLN A 287 4.94 -12.01 11.93
C GLN A 287 6.04 -11.11 12.50
N HIS A 288 6.09 -10.96 13.83
CA HIS A 288 7.09 -10.15 14.53
C HIS A 288 7.28 -8.74 13.94
N GLY A 289 6.18 -8.04 13.69
CA GLY A 289 6.18 -6.68 13.15
C GLY A 289 6.39 -6.57 11.65
N GLN A 290 6.54 -7.69 10.94
CA GLN A 290 6.75 -7.70 9.49
C GLN A 290 5.59 -8.37 8.74
N ARG A 291 5.28 -7.88 7.55
CA ARG A 291 4.32 -8.50 6.64
C ARG A 291 4.86 -9.87 6.23
N ASN A 292 4.09 -10.93 6.48
CA ASN A 292 4.53 -12.31 6.21
C ASN A 292 3.33 -13.22 5.98
N GLY A 293 3.26 -13.87 4.83
CA GLY A 293 2.10 -14.63 4.38
C GLY A 293 1.25 -13.85 3.38
N PHE A 294 0.00 -14.28 3.17
CA PHE A 294 -0.89 -13.64 2.21
C PHE A 294 -1.36 -12.26 2.70
N GLY A 295 -1.42 -11.30 1.78
CA GLY A 295 -1.91 -9.96 2.08
C GLY A 295 -2.11 -9.09 0.85
N VAL A 296 -2.82 -7.99 1.06
CA VAL A 296 -3.14 -6.96 0.07
C VAL A 296 -2.44 -5.68 0.44
N GLY A 297 -1.59 -5.17 -0.44
CA GLY A 297 -0.90 -3.90 -0.30
C GLY A 297 -1.36 -2.92 -1.38
N ILE A 298 -1.69 -1.71 -0.95
CA ILE A 298 -2.13 -0.62 -1.83
C ILE A 298 -1.25 0.58 -1.56
N LYS A 299 -0.79 1.23 -2.62
CA LYS A 299 -0.08 2.49 -2.51
C LYS A 299 -0.48 3.39 -3.68
N PRO A 300 -0.78 4.66 -3.44
CA PRO A 300 -1.12 5.58 -4.51
C PRO A 300 -0.05 5.60 -5.60
N LYS A 301 -0.48 5.52 -6.87
CA LYS A 301 0.38 5.53 -8.06
C LYS A 301 1.31 4.32 -8.22
N GLU A 302 1.08 3.24 -7.47
CA GLU A 302 1.77 1.96 -7.64
C GLU A 302 0.78 0.83 -7.93
N PRO A 303 1.18 -0.25 -8.63
CA PRO A 303 0.31 -1.41 -8.85
C PRO A 303 -0.19 -2.02 -7.55
N LEU A 304 -1.42 -2.51 -7.57
CA LEU A 304 -2.01 -3.26 -6.46
C LEU A 304 -1.22 -4.55 -6.22
N ARG A 305 -0.88 -4.81 -4.96
CA ARG A 305 -0.08 -5.97 -4.53
C ARG A 305 -0.95 -6.94 -3.77
N VAL A 306 -1.43 -7.98 -4.45
CA VAL A 306 -2.18 -9.08 -3.82
C VAL A 306 -1.36 -10.35 -3.94
N GLY A 307 -1.03 -10.98 -2.83
CA GLY A 307 -0.23 -12.20 -2.87
C GLY A 307 0.63 -12.42 -1.63
N GLU A 308 1.71 -13.13 -1.79
CA GLU A 308 2.58 -13.56 -0.69
C GLU A 308 3.63 -12.51 -0.34
N TRP A 309 3.84 -12.36 0.95
CA TRP A 309 4.85 -11.49 1.55
C TRP A 309 5.81 -12.31 2.40
N LYS A 310 7.07 -11.93 2.44
CA LYS A 310 8.08 -12.55 3.29
C LYS A 310 8.99 -11.46 3.84
N SER A 311 9.09 -11.39 5.17
CA SER A 311 9.93 -10.38 5.86
C SER A 311 9.73 -8.96 5.33
N GLY A 312 8.47 -8.52 5.24
CA GLY A 312 8.08 -7.19 4.76
C GLY A 312 8.13 -6.99 3.24
N ARG A 313 8.67 -7.95 2.46
CA ARG A 313 8.85 -7.84 1.02
C ARG A 313 7.77 -8.61 0.27
N TYR A 314 7.18 -7.96 -0.72
CA TYR A 314 6.22 -8.59 -1.62
C TYR A 314 6.90 -9.61 -2.54
N GLN A 315 6.42 -10.84 -2.53
CA GLN A 315 6.93 -11.93 -3.36
C GLN A 315 6.19 -12.02 -4.70
N GLY A 316 4.95 -11.61 -4.72
CA GLY A 316 4.09 -11.68 -5.89
C GLY A 316 2.92 -12.66 -5.72
N GLU A 317 2.04 -12.66 -6.70
CA GLU A 317 0.95 -13.62 -6.82
C GLU A 317 1.47 -14.89 -7.49
N ARG A 318 1.15 -16.04 -6.92
CA ARG A 318 1.54 -17.33 -7.51
C ARG A 318 0.74 -17.59 -8.79
N LEU A 319 1.46 -17.81 -9.89
CA LEU A 319 0.84 -18.08 -11.17
C LEU A 319 0.45 -19.57 -11.30
N VAL A 320 -0.78 -19.81 -11.72
CA VAL A 320 -1.32 -21.14 -12.01
C VAL A 320 -1.37 -21.34 -13.52
N TYR A 321 -0.95 -22.52 -14.00
CA TYR A 321 -0.79 -22.84 -15.43
C TYR A 321 -1.84 -23.85 -15.91
N THR A 322 -3.11 -23.51 -15.77
CA THR A 322 -4.26 -24.33 -16.21
C THR A 322 -4.63 -24.05 -17.67
N SER A 323 -5.51 -24.87 -18.23
CA SER A 323 -6.09 -24.68 -19.57
C SER A 323 -6.92 -23.42 -19.73
N GLU A 324 -7.36 -22.83 -18.62
CA GLU A 324 -8.16 -21.59 -18.60
C GLU A 324 -7.33 -20.32 -18.82
N ARG A 325 -6.01 -20.42 -18.70
CA ARG A 325 -5.12 -19.30 -18.98
C ARG A 325 -5.02 -19.03 -20.47
N ILE A 326 -4.71 -17.80 -20.81
CA ILE A 326 -4.51 -17.37 -22.20
C ILE A 326 -3.03 -17.48 -22.52
N TYR A 327 -2.71 -18.39 -23.43
CA TYR A 327 -1.33 -18.65 -23.84
C TYR A 327 -1.01 -18.02 -25.19
N GLY A 328 0.23 -17.64 -25.35
CA GLY A 328 0.83 -17.20 -26.59
C GLY A 328 2.25 -17.69 -26.72
N ILE A 329 2.84 -17.36 -27.84
CA ILE A 329 4.24 -17.65 -28.13
C ILE A 329 4.94 -16.42 -28.69
N ASP A 330 6.26 -16.39 -28.62
CA ASP A 330 7.02 -15.47 -29.43
C ASP A 330 8.02 -16.23 -30.30
N ILE A 331 8.19 -15.70 -31.50
CA ILE A 331 8.99 -16.33 -32.57
C ILE A 331 9.94 -15.35 -33.26
N SER A 332 10.99 -15.90 -33.82
CA SER A 332 11.99 -15.17 -34.59
C SER A 332 12.53 -16.05 -35.74
N LYS A 333 13.62 -15.67 -36.34
CA LYS A 333 14.30 -16.52 -37.34
C LYS A 333 14.70 -17.91 -36.82
N TYR A 334 14.86 -18.07 -35.52
CA TYR A 334 15.32 -19.32 -34.91
C TYR A 334 14.30 -20.45 -34.97
N GLN A 335 13.03 -20.16 -35.15
CA GLN A 335 12.01 -21.17 -35.39
C GLN A 335 12.05 -21.72 -36.83
N HIS A 336 12.72 -21.00 -37.73
CA HIS A 336 12.93 -21.42 -39.12
C HIS A 336 14.30 -22.02 -39.37
N ILE A 337 15.31 -21.70 -38.57
CA ILE A 337 16.70 -22.09 -38.82
C ILE A 337 17.25 -22.82 -37.61
N GLN A 338 17.66 -24.06 -37.78
CA GLN A 338 18.38 -24.87 -36.80
C GLN A 338 19.70 -25.38 -37.39
N GLY A 339 20.78 -24.76 -36.95
CA GLY A 339 22.07 -24.97 -37.60
C GLY A 339 22.03 -24.50 -39.06
N LYS A 340 22.34 -25.40 -40.00
CA LYS A 340 22.28 -25.12 -41.44
C LYS A 340 20.93 -25.48 -42.09
N LYS A 341 20.02 -26.11 -41.35
CA LYS A 341 18.74 -26.60 -41.92
C LYS A 341 17.62 -25.58 -41.71
N LYS A 342 16.76 -25.45 -42.73
CA LYS A 342 15.56 -24.58 -42.69
C LYS A 342 14.30 -25.44 -42.52
N PHE A 343 13.38 -24.99 -41.71
CA PHE A 343 12.11 -25.64 -41.42
C PHE A 343 10.96 -24.66 -41.58
N PRO A 344 9.86 -25.05 -42.24
CA PRO A 344 8.66 -24.23 -42.29
C PRO A 344 7.91 -24.30 -40.94
N ILE A 345 7.18 -23.23 -40.62
CA ILE A 345 6.15 -23.25 -39.58
C ILE A 345 4.86 -23.76 -40.21
N LEU A 346 4.27 -24.80 -39.59
CA LEU A 346 3.00 -25.38 -40.04
C LEU A 346 1.86 -24.71 -39.26
N TRP A 347 1.41 -23.55 -39.74
CA TRP A 347 0.50 -22.65 -39.07
C TRP A 347 -0.84 -23.29 -38.66
N ASN A 348 -1.38 -24.20 -39.48
CA ASN A 348 -2.62 -24.96 -39.23
C ASN A 348 -2.49 -26.01 -38.10
N LYS A 349 -1.25 -26.32 -37.66
CA LYS A 349 -0.97 -27.32 -36.61
C LYS A 349 -0.55 -26.67 -35.29
N LEU A 350 -0.54 -25.34 -35.17
CA LEU A 350 0.01 -24.66 -34.01
C LEU A 350 -0.81 -24.94 -32.76
N ARG A 351 -0.18 -25.62 -31.81
CA ARG A 351 -0.74 -25.94 -30.50
C ARG A 351 0.38 -26.21 -29.49
N ILE A 352 0.31 -25.64 -28.30
CA ILE A 352 1.30 -25.89 -27.24
C ILE A 352 1.09 -27.31 -26.74
N ASN A 353 2.13 -28.15 -26.82
CA ASN A 353 2.11 -29.52 -26.32
C ASN A 353 3.04 -29.76 -25.13
N HIS A 354 3.91 -28.81 -24.80
CA HIS A 354 4.75 -28.87 -23.60
C HIS A 354 5.11 -27.47 -23.10
N LEU A 355 4.96 -27.24 -21.79
CA LEU A 355 5.17 -25.94 -21.15
C LEU A 355 6.64 -25.66 -20.75
N GLY A 356 7.57 -26.54 -21.10
CA GLY A 356 9.00 -26.39 -20.79
C GLY A 356 9.46 -27.07 -19.50
N ASN A 357 10.77 -27.32 -19.40
CA ASN A 357 11.42 -28.02 -18.29
C ASN A 357 12.40 -27.15 -17.52
N ILE A 358 12.98 -26.13 -18.16
CA ILE A 358 14.07 -25.30 -17.60
C ILE A 358 13.57 -24.36 -16.50
N SER A 359 12.30 -24.12 -16.44
CA SER A 359 11.69 -23.22 -15.47
C SER A 359 11.87 -23.71 -14.03
N ARG A 360 12.32 -22.84 -13.13
CA ARG A 360 12.36 -23.09 -11.68
C ARG A 360 10.97 -23.34 -11.07
N LYS A 361 9.92 -23.12 -11.82
CA LYS A 361 8.52 -23.37 -11.45
C LYS A 361 8.16 -24.84 -11.42
N LYS A 362 9.08 -25.73 -11.78
CA LYS A 362 8.84 -27.16 -11.94
C LYS A 362 7.61 -27.45 -12.82
N VAL A 363 7.41 -26.62 -13.84
CA VAL A 363 6.35 -26.83 -14.83
C VAL A 363 6.87 -27.89 -15.78
N SER A 364 6.45 -29.09 -15.56
CA SER A 364 6.69 -30.19 -16.48
C SER A 364 5.34 -30.77 -16.86
N GLY A 365 5.12 -31.01 -18.11
CA GLY A 365 3.91 -31.70 -18.47
C GLY A 365 3.52 -31.56 -19.91
N ASN A 366 3.07 -32.65 -20.45
CA ASN A 366 2.38 -32.70 -21.72
C ASN A 366 1.03 -32.01 -21.54
N VAL A 367 0.76 -31.03 -22.35
CA VAL A 367 -0.47 -30.25 -22.38
C VAL A 367 -1.01 -30.21 -23.81
N SER A 368 -2.23 -29.67 -23.94
CA SER A 368 -2.81 -29.41 -25.25
C SER A 368 -3.54 -28.08 -25.20
N TYR A 369 -2.75 -26.99 -25.25
CA TYR A 369 -3.31 -25.64 -25.08
C TYR A 369 -3.33 -24.88 -26.41
N PRO A 370 -4.41 -24.12 -26.68
CA PRO A 370 -4.50 -23.26 -27.85
C PRO A 370 -3.54 -22.08 -27.72
N ILE A 371 -3.09 -21.56 -28.85
CA ILE A 371 -2.33 -20.33 -28.93
C ILE A 371 -3.30 -19.19 -29.26
N SER A 372 -3.35 -18.18 -28.41
CA SER A 372 -4.25 -17.03 -28.58
C SER A 372 -3.57 -15.83 -29.24
N PHE A 373 -2.24 -15.69 -29.07
CA PHE A 373 -1.46 -14.60 -29.65
C PHE A 373 -0.04 -15.03 -29.98
N ILE A 374 0.56 -14.32 -30.93
CA ILE A 374 1.94 -14.58 -31.39
C ILE A 374 2.66 -13.24 -31.50
N TYR A 375 3.79 -13.09 -30.81
CA TYR A 375 4.72 -12.00 -31.04
C TYR A 375 5.82 -12.42 -32.01
N ILE A 376 6.18 -11.55 -32.97
CA ILE A 376 7.15 -11.85 -34.01
C ILE A 376 8.26 -10.80 -33.99
N LYS A 377 9.52 -11.25 -33.88
CA LYS A 377 10.67 -10.35 -33.97
C LYS A 377 10.67 -9.67 -35.34
N CYS A 378 10.64 -8.36 -35.33
CA CYS A 378 10.70 -7.56 -36.55
C CYS A 378 12.15 -7.11 -36.84
N THR A 379 12.73 -6.36 -35.90
CA THR A 379 14.04 -5.73 -36.07
C THR A 379 14.89 -5.85 -34.80
N GLU A 380 16.20 -5.62 -34.95
CA GLU A 380 17.16 -5.53 -33.87
C GLU A 380 18.13 -4.37 -34.14
N GLY A 381 18.33 -3.52 -33.15
CA GLY A 381 19.15 -2.32 -33.28
C GLY A 381 18.72 -1.46 -34.48
N ALA A 382 19.66 -0.79 -35.11
CA ALA A 382 19.38 0.06 -36.27
C ALA A 382 19.56 -0.63 -37.64
N THR A 383 20.05 -1.86 -37.67
CA THR A 383 20.47 -2.51 -38.93
C THR A 383 19.81 -3.85 -39.21
N LEU A 384 19.62 -4.68 -38.20
CA LEU A 384 19.14 -6.04 -38.39
C LEU A 384 17.61 -6.09 -38.62
N LEU A 385 17.23 -6.96 -39.57
CA LEU A 385 15.84 -7.29 -39.89
C LEU A 385 15.66 -8.80 -39.83
N ASN A 386 14.57 -9.28 -39.24
CA ASN A 386 14.22 -10.69 -39.32
C ASN A 386 13.73 -11.03 -40.76
N PRO A 387 14.43 -11.87 -41.52
CA PRO A 387 14.07 -12.14 -42.91
C PRO A 387 12.72 -12.85 -43.08
N TYR A 388 12.24 -13.51 -42.05
CA TYR A 388 10.95 -14.22 -42.04
C TYR A 388 9.78 -13.37 -41.56
N TYR A 389 10.05 -12.19 -40.95
CA TYR A 389 9.04 -11.39 -40.30
C TYR A 389 7.79 -11.15 -41.13
N ARG A 390 7.94 -10.66 -42.37
CA ARG A 390 6.79 -10.29 -43.19
C ARG A 390 5.91 -11.48 -43.53
N LYS A 391 6.54 -12.60 -43.86
CA LYS A 391 5.86 -13.86 -44.20
C LYS A 391 5.14 -14.43 -42.99
N ASP A 392 5.80 -14.47 -41.85
CA ASP A 392 5.23 -14.98 -40.60
C ASP A 392 4.08 -14.12 -40.12
N TYR A 393 4.20 -12.79 -40.18
CA TYR A 393 3.14 -11.86 -39.81
C TYR A 393 1.88 -12.08 -40.67
N GLN A 394 2.04 -12.20 -41.98
CA GLN A 394 0.92 -12.43 -42.88
C GLN A 394 0.28 -13.82 -42.64
N ALA A 395 1.08 -14.86 -42.49
CA ALA A 395 0.59 -16.20 -42.23
C ALA A 395 -0.12 -16.35 -40.90
N ALA A 396 0.43 -15.78 -39.83
CA ALA A 396 -0.22 -15.79 -38.50
C ALA A 396 -1.61 -15.11 -38.53
N ARG A 397 -1.71 -13.95 -39.17
CA ARG A 397 -3.00 -13.27 -39.30
C ARG A 397 -3.99 -14.04 -40.16
N ALA A 398 -3.53 -14.64 -41.27
CA ALA A 398 -4.37 -15.46 -42.15
C ALA A 398 -4.96 -16.69 -41.43
N HIS A 399 -4.26 -17.20 -40.42
CA HIS A 399 -4.71 -18.31 -39.57
C HIS A 399 -5.47 -17.85 -38.32
N GLY A 400 -5.84 -16.57 -38.23
CA GLY A 400 -6.70 -16.04 -37.17
C GLY A 400 -5.99 -15.73 -35.85
N PHE A 401 -4.65 -15.79 -35.76
CA PHE A 401 -3.92 -15.43 -34.56
C PHE A 401 -3.88 -13.93 -34.37
N ARG A 402 -3.96 -13.48 -33.12
CA ARG A 402 -3.60 -12.11 -32.74
C ARG A 402 -2.09 -11.96 -32.83
N VAL A 403 -1.62 -10.93 -33.52
CA VAL A 403 -0.19 -10.75 -33.80
C VAL A 403 0.30 -9.48 -33.13
N GLY A 404 1.51 -9.52 -32.60
CA GLY A 404 2.27 -8.37 -32.16
C GLY A 404 3.68 -8.39 -32.77
N SER A 405 4.29 -7.23 -32.90
CA SER A 405 5.64 -7.09 -33.41
C SER A 405 6.58 -6.60 -32.34
N TYR A 406 7.79 -7.16 -32.24
CA TYR A 406 8.77 -6.69 -31.29
C TYR A 406 10.10 -6.27 -31.90
N HIS A 407 10.76 -5.35 -31.21
CA HIS A 407 12.07 -4.82 -31.53
C HIS A 407 13.06 -5.14 -30.42
N PHE A 408 14.18 -5.79 -30.76
CA PHE A 408 15.27 -6.05 -29.84
C PHE A 408 16.17 -4.82 -29.73
N PHE A 409 16.25 -4.24 -28.53
CA PHE A 409 16.98 -3.00 -28.28
C PHE A 409 18.48 -3.21 -28.25
N SER A 410 19.21 -2.35 -28.94
CA SER A 410 20.68 -2.33 -28.95
C SER A 410 21.20 -1.08 -28.21
N THR A 411 22.16 -1.27 -27.32
CA THR A 411 22.84 -0.18 -26.62
C THR A 411 23.83 0.60 -27.48
N ARG A 412 24.05 0.18 -28.72
CA ARG A 412 25.05 0.78 -29.63
C ARG A 412 24.52 1.88 -30.54
N LYS A 413 23.22 2.12 -30.55
CA LYS A 413 22.56 3.10 -31.45
C LYS A 413 21.49 3.87 -30.67
N SER A 414 21.17 5.06 -31.15
CA SER A 414 20.15 5.88 -30.50
C SER A 414 18.76 5.23 -30.54
N GLY A 415 17.96 5.42 -29.51
CA GLY A 415 16.61 4.90 -29.44
C GLY A 415 15.73 5.39 -30.59
N LEU A 416 15.90 6.65 -31.01
CA LEU A 416 15.16 7.22 -32.13
C LEU A 416 15.50 6.54 -33.47
N GLN A 417 16.78 6.27 -33.73
CA GLN A 417 17.19 5.54 -34.95
C GLN A 417 16.58 4.15 -34.99
N GLN A 418 16.59 3.46 -33.85
CA GLN A 418 16.00 2.13 -33.73
C GLN A 418 14.46 2.17 -33.89
N ALA A 419 13.80 3.16 -33.33
CA ALA A 419 12.36 3.35 -33.50
C ALA A 419 11.96 3.61 -34.96
N ARG A 420 12.71 4.47 -35.67
CA ARG A 420 12.50 4.72 -37.09
C ARG A 420 12.71 3.46 -37.93
N LYS A 421 13.76 2.66 -37.64
CA LYS A 421 14.00 1.38 -38.28
C LYS A 421 12.85 0.38 -38.06
N PHE A 422 12.39 0.29 -36.80
CA PHE A 422 11.25 -0.56 -36.45
C PHE A 422 10.00 -0.14 -37.23
N MET A 423 9.59 1.11 -37.17
CA MET A 423 8.39 1.59 -37.85
C MET A 423 8.45 1.50 -39.38
N LYS A 424 9.66 1.57 -39.98
CA LYS A 424 9.84 1.35 -41.43
C LYS A 424 9.50 -0.08 -41.86
N HIS A 425 9.70 -1.08 -41.00
CA HIS A 425 9.56 -2.50 -41.36
C HIS A 425 8.40 -3.21 -40.64
N ALA A 426 8.02 -2.74 -39.47
CA ALA A 426 6.91 -3.34 -38.71
C ALA A 426 5.57 -3.12 -39.42
N GLN A 427 4.84 -4.20 -39.53
CA GLN A 427 3.43 -4.16 -39.90
C GLN A 427 2.64 -4.02 -38.62
N VAL A 428 2.03 -2.86 -38.41
CA VAL A 428 1.20 -2.58 -37.25
C VAL A 428 -0.18 -2.20 -37.77
N ARG A 429 -1.14 -3.09 -37.60
CA ARG A 429 -2.49 -2.94 -38.15
C ARG A 429 -3.52 -2.97 -37.05
N ARG A 430 -4.69 -2.43 -37.35
CA ARG A 430 -5.85 -2.52 -36.45
C ARG A 430 -6.10 -3.95 -35.99
N GLY A 431 -6.27 -4.14 -34.68
CA GLY A 431 -6.46 -5.43 -34.05
C GLY A 431 -5.17 -6.19 -33.69
N ASP A 432 -4.00 -5.63 -34.00
CA ASP A 432 -2.72 -6.17 -33.53
C ASP A 432 -2.48 -5.85 -32.05
N PHE A 433 -1.67 -6.65 -31.42
CA PHE A 433 -1.16 -6.36 -30.09
C PHE A 433 -0.22 -5.14 -30.12
N PRO A 434 -0.07 -4.40 -29.02
CA PRO A 434 0.84 -3.27 -28.93
C PRO A 434 2.27 -3.68 -29.34
N PRO A 435 3.01 -2.80 -30.02
CA PRO A 435 4.42 -3.02 -30.28
C PRO A 435 5.21 -3.27 -28.99
N VAL A 436 6.24 -4.10 -29.06
CA VAL A 436 7.08 -4.42 -27.89
C VAL A 436 8.51 -3.92 -28.09
N LEU A 437 9.03 -3.24 -27.06
CA LEU A 437 10.47 -3.01 -26.92
C LEU A 437 11.06 -4.08 -26.02
N ASP A 438 11.86 -4.95 -26.61
CA ASP A 438 12.61 -6.01 -25.94
C ASP A 438 13.94 -5.43 -25.43
N LEU A 439 14.06 -5.29 -24.11
CA LEU A 439 15.13 -4.59 -23.42
C LEU A 439 15.93 -5.53 -22.52
N GLU A 440 16.99 -6.13 -23.04
CA GLU A 440 17.84 -7.11 -22.35
C GLU A 440 19.34 -6.75 -22.31
N PRO A 441 19.72 -5.50 -22.06
CA PRO A 441 21.13 -5.16 -22.02
C PRO A 441 21.84 -5.75 -20.81
N THR A 442 23.04 -6.24 -21.01
CA THR A 442 23.92 -6.65 -19.91
C THR A 442 24.42 -5.44 -19.11
N PRO A 443 24.83 -5.62 -17.84
CA PRO A 443 25.40 -4.52 -17.04
C PRO A 443 26.60 -3.84 -17.70
N ARG A 444 27.44 -4.61 -18.43
CA ARG A 444 28.57 -4.09 -19.20
C ARG A 444 28.12 -3.17 -20.32
N GLN A 445 27.11 -3.57 -21.08
CA GLN A 445 26.54 -2.77 -22.17
C GLN A 445 25.90 -1.48 -21.65
N ILE A 446 25.20 -1.55 -20.50
CA ILE A 446 24.62 -0.36 -19.85
C ILE A 446 25.74 0.62 -19.44
N LYS A 447 26.82 0.13 -18.84
CA LYS A 447 27.98 0.95 -18.47
C LYS A 447 28.61 1.62 -19.70
N GLN A 448 28.80 0.87 -20.79
CA GLN A 448 29.35 1.39 -22.05
C GLN A 448 28.48 2.45 -22.72
N MET A 449 27.18 2.42 -22.48
CA MET A 449 26.20 3.40 -23.00
C MET A 449 26.17 4.71 -22.19
N GLY A 450 26.92 4.81 -21.10
CA GLY A 450 26.89 5.95 -20.18
C GLY A 450 26.01 5.75 -18.96
N GLY A 451 25.69 4.51 -18.63
CA GLY A 451 24.95 4.12 -17.43
C GLY A 451 23.41 4.08 -17.60
N PRO A 452 22.69 3.75 -16.52
CA PRO A 452 21.24 3.54 -16.57
C PRO A 452 20.46 4.78 -17.01
N LYS A 453 20.88 5.98 -16.62
CA LYS A 453 20.22 7.24 -17.00
C LYS A 453 20.25 7.46 -18.52
N ALA A 454 21.43 7.27 -19.13
CA ALA A 454 21.60 7.36 -20.59
C ALA A 454 20.77 6.30 -21.33
N MET A 455 20.78 5.07 -20.83
CA MET A 455 19.95 3.99 -21.38
C MET A 455 18.46 4.34 -21.35
N PHE A 456 17.93 4.77 -20.21
CA PHE A 456 16.51 5.10 -20.11
C PHE A 456 16.11 6.33 -20.95
N THR A 457 17.02 7.26 -21.20
CA THR A 457 16.79 8.33 -22.18
C THR A 457 16.52 7.77 -23.56
N GLN A 458 17.31 6.81 -24.01
CA GLN A 458 17.14 6.16 -25.32
C GLN A 458 15.89 5.27 -25.38
N VAL A 459 15.59 4.56 -24.29
CA VAL A 459 14.36 3.78 -24.16
C VAL A 459 13.12 4.68 -24.29
N ARG A 460 13.09 5.82 -23.59
CA ARG A 460 12.00 6.79 -23.71
C ARG A 460 11.85 7.37 -25.11
N ALA A 461 12.96 7.63 -25.78
CA ALA A 461 12.95 8.13 -27.16
C ALA A 461 12.29 7.11 -28.11
N TRP A 462 12.61 5.82 -27.97
CA TRP A 462 11.99 4.75 -28.74
C TRP A 462 10.49 4.64 -28.44
N LEU A 463 10.13 4.55 -27.16
CA LEU A 463 8.74 4.38 -26.72
C LEU A 463 7.85 5.51 -27.22
N ARG A 464 8.25 6.76 -27.01
CA ARG A 464 7.47 7.93 -27.42
C ARG A 464 7.29 8.01 -28.93
N TYR A 465 8.34 7.67 -29.70
CA TYR A 465 8.25 7.70 -31.16
C TYR A 465 7.27 6.65 -31.68
N VAL A 466 7.33 5.42 -31.17
CA VAL A 466 6.44 4.33 -31.57
C VAL A 466 5.02 4.58 -31.10
N GLU A 467 4.82 5.05 -29.86
CA GLU A 467 3.51 5.43 -29.32
C GLU A 467 2.84 6.51 -30.19
N LYS A 468 3.60 7.55 -30.56
CA LYS A 468 3.11 8.62 -31.44
C LYS A 468 2.75 8.09 -32.84
N ALA A 469 3.55 7.19 -33.39
CA ALA A 469 3.36 6.68 -34.74
C ALA A 469 2.21 5.67 -34.85
N THR A 470 1.90 4.93 -33.78
CA THR A 470 0.89 3.87 -33.78
C THR A 470 -0.40 4.23 -33.06
N GLY A 471 -0.40 5.34 -32.31
CA GLY A 471 -1.51 5.70 -31.40
C GLY A 471 -1.68 4.73 -30.23
N THR A 472 -0.77 3.75 -30.08
CA THR A 472 -0.88 2.70 -29.08
C THR A 472 0.37 2.65 -28.21
N ARG A 473 0.20 2.56 -26.91
CA ARG A 473 1.30 2.52 -25.95
C ARG A 473 2.05 1.21 -26.04
N PRO A 474 3.37 1.20 -26.34
CA PRO A 474 4.15 -0.01 -26.42
C PRO A 474 4.27 -0.75 -25.08
N ILE A 475 4.55 -2.03 -25.15
CA ILE A 475 4.87 -2.88 -23.99
C ILE A 475 6.39 -2.98 -23.85
N LEU A 476 6.88 -3.00 -22.61
CA LEU A 476 8.29 -3.25 -22.29
C LEU A 476 8.48 -4.72 -21.95
N TYR A 477 9.27 -5.44 -22.74
CA TYR A 477 9.78 -6.75 -22.35
C TYR A 477 11.11 -6.58 -21.62
N ILE A 478 11.18 -7.07 -20.37
CA ILE A 478 12.33 -6.96 -19.48
C ILE A 478 12.45 -8.20 -18.58
N SER A 479 13.67 -8.49 -18.14
CA SER A 479 13.91 -9.58 -17.19
C SER A 479 13.63 -9.16 -15.75
N GLN A 480 13.36 -10.14 -14.86
CA GLN A 480 13.22 -9.88 -13.42
C GLN A 480 14.48 -9.23 -12.82
N MET A 481 15.65 -9.64 -13.28
CA MET A 481 16.92 -9.07 -12.83
C MET A 481 17.01 -7.57 -13.20
N PHE A 482 16.55 -7.21 -14.40
CA PHE A 482 16.50 -5.81 -14.83
C PHE A 482 15.53 -4.99 -13.96
N VAL A 483 14.34 -5.52 -13.65
CA VAL A 483 13.38 -4.88 -12.74
C VAL A 483 14.02 -4.59 -11.40
N ASN A 484 14.63 -5.59 -10.78
CA ASN A 484 15.21 -5.48 -9.45
C ASN A 484 16.38 -4.49 -9.39
N ARG A 485 17.18 -4.41 -10.46
CA ARG A 485 18.42 -3.64 -10.45
C ARG A 485 18.27 -2.20 -10.97
N TYR A 486 17.43 -1.99 -11.97
CA TYR A 486 17.41 -0.73 -12.71
C TYR A 486 16.04 -0.05 -12.76
N PHE A 487 14.94 -0.79 -12.67
CA PHE A 487 13.63 -0.23 -13.00
C PHE A 487 13.11 0.79 -11.98
N SER A 488 13.61 0.76 -10.76
CA SER A 488 13.38 1.81 -9.74
C SER A 488 13.93 3.18 -10.15
N MET A 489 14.94 3.21 -11.04
CA MET A 489 15.54 4.45 -11.56
C MET A 489 14.70 5.11 -12.68
N ALA A 490 13.64 4.45 -13.13
CA ALA A 490 12.70 4.94 -14.15
C ALA A 490 11.25 4.79 -13.67
N PRO A 491 10.85 5.51 -12.60
CA PRO A 491 9.52 5.36 -11.99
C PRO A 491 8.38 5.76 -12.94
N ASP A 492 8.64 6.64 -13.89
CA ASP A 492 7.71 7.01 -14.96
C ASP A 492 7.41 5.83 -15.90
N LEU A 493 8.44 5.05 -16.29
CA LEU A 493 8.25 3.86 -17.11
C LEU A 493 7.53 2.76 -16.32
N LYS A 494 7.90 2.55 -15.05
CA LYS A 494 7.24 1.59 -14.18
C LYS A 494 5.74 1.89 -14.03
N ARG A 495 5.36 3.16 -13.92
CA ARG A 495 3.96 3.58 -13.75
C ARG A 495 3.15 3.57 -15.03
N ASN A 496 3.75 3.97 -16.16
CA ASN A 496 3.00 4.30 -17.37
C ASN A 496 2.98 3.19 -18.40
N TYR A 497 3.94 2.25 -18.36
CA TYR A 497 4.04 1.21 -19.38
C TYR A 497 3.70 -0.17 -18.82
N ARG A 498 3.01 -0.97 -19.62
CA ARG A 498 2.80 -2.39 -19.35
C ARG A 498 4.11 -3.14 -19.52
N VAL A 499 4.26 -4.22 -18.75
CA VAL A 499 5.47 -5.03 -18.75
C VAL A 499 5.15 -6.46 -19.18
N TRP A 500 5.94 -6.96 -20.12
CA TRP A 500 6.07 -8.37 -20.41
C TRP A 500 7.36 -8.84 -19.72
N ILE A 501 7.25 -9.76 -18.76
CA ILE A 501 8.36 -10.14 -17.90
C ILE A 501 8.96 -11.49 -18.29
N ALA A 502 10.28 -11.56 -18.45
CA ALA A 502 11.02 -12.80 -18.41
C ALA A 502 11.38 -13.15 -16.97
N ARG A 503 10.64 -14.05 -16.38
CA ARG A 503 10.89 -14.55 -15.03
C ARG A 503 10.48 -16.01 -14.90
N TYR A 504 11.42 -16.84 -14.51
CA TYR A 504 11.21 -18.26 -14.31
C TYR A 504 10.99 -18.64 -12.84
N GLY A 505 10.40 -17.73 -12.04
CA GLY A 505 10.02 -17.94 -10.63
C GLY A 505 8.53 -18.28 -10.46
N GLU A 506 8.09 -18.51 -9.22
CA GLU A 506 6.70 -18.90 -8.93
C GLU A 506 5.73 -17.73 -8.83
N TYR A 507 6.22 -16.51 -8.57
CA TYR A 507 5.40 -15.36 -8.27
C TYR A 507 5.54 -14.27 -9.34
N LYS A 508 4.43 -13.61 -9.63
CA LYS A 508 4.39 -12.44 -10.51
C LYS A 508 5.19 -11.30 -9.87
N PRO A 509 5.95 -10.53 -10.66
CA PRO A 509 6.68 -9.38 -10.15
C PRO A 509 5.78 -8.18 -9.89
N ASP A 510 6.29 -7.24 -9.08
CA ASP A 510 5.63 -5.97 -8.78
C ASP A 510 5.86 -4.93 -9.89
N VAL A 511 5.20 -5.13 -11.01
CA VAL A 511 5.16 -4.23 -12.18
C VAL A 511 3.76 -4.23 -12.80
N ARG A 512 3.49 -3.32 -13.72
CA ARG A 512 2.23 -3.33 -14.52
C ARG A 512 2.25 -4.50 -15.52
N LEU A 513 2.18 -5.69 -14.97
CA LEU A 513 2.35 -6.95 -15.71
C LEU A 513 1.18 -7.17 -16.67
N VAL A 514 1.49 -7.41 -17.94
CA VAL A 514 0.50 -7.82 -18.96
C VAL A 514 0.79 -9.20 -19.51
N LEU A 515 2.05 -9.54 -19.71
CA LEU A 515 2.50 -10.84 -20.20
C LEU A 515 3.62 -11.40 -19.33
N TRP A 516 3.65 -12.71 -19.21
CA TRP A 516 4.68 -13.44 -18.51
C TRP A 516 5.29 -14.48 -19.43
N GLN A 517 6.59 -14.38 -19.71
CA GLN A 517 7.30 -15.47 -20.39
C GLN A 517 7.52 -16.62 -19.39
N LEU A 518 6.82 -17.71 -19.65
CA LEU A 518 6.80 -18.88 -18.78
C LEU A 518 8.11 -19.68 -18.87
N CYS A 519 8.55 -19.93 -20.09
CA CYS A 519 9.75 -20.71 -20.36
C CYS A 519 10.30 -20.43 -21.77
N PRO A 520 11.61 -20.66 -21.98
CA PRO A 520 12.25 -20.56 -23.31
C PRO A 520 12.34 -21.88 -24.04
N ASP A 521 11.87 -22.98 -23.45
CA ASP A 521 12.09 -24.35 -23.91
C ASP A 521 10.80 -25.14 -24.13
N GLY A 522 9.70 -24.43 -24.35
CA GLY A 522 8.41 -25.03 -24.66
C GLY A 522 8.41 -25.79 -26.00
N ARG A 523 7.36 -26.58 -26.21
CA ARG A 523 7.15 -27.30 -27.48
C ARG A 523 5.78 -26.94 -28.05
N VAL A 524 5.79 -26.72 -29.35
CA VAL A 524 4.60 -26.33 -30.11
C VAL A 524 4.49 -27.23 -31.32
N SER A 525 3.35 -27.90 -31.50
CA SER A 525 3.05 -28.62 -32.72
C SER A 525 3.11 -27.67 -33.90
N GLY A 526 3.72 -28.09 -35.00
CA GLY A 526 3.91 -27.25 -36.18
C GLY A 526 5.19 -26.40 -36.19
N ILE A 527 5.92 -26.34 -35.07
CA ILE A 527 7.24 -25.71 -34.98
C ILE A 527 8.27 -26.74 -34.50
N ARG A 528 9.40 -26.80 -35.19
CA ARG A 528 10.51 -27.66 -34.78
C ARG A 528 11.38 -26.93 -33.75
N GLY A 529 11.79 -27.64 -32.70
CA GLY A 529 12.67 -27.09 -31.65
C GLY A 529 11.94 -26.43 -30.50
N HIS A 530 12.64 -25.56 -29.80
CA HIS A 530 12.14 -24.84 -28.65
C HIS A 530 11.39 -23.57 -29.06
N VAL A 531 10.37 -23.23 -28.28
CA VAL A 531 9.55 -22.05 -28.49
C VAL A 531 9.31 -21.40 -27.15
N ASP A 532 9.43 -20.08 -27.09
CA ASP A 532 9.12 -19.29 -25.94
C ASP A 532 7.61 -19.29 -25.69
N ILE A 533 7.20 -19.81 -24.52
CA ILE A 533 5.80 -19.85 -24.12
C ILE A 533 5.49 -18.66 -23.23
N ASN A 534 4.43 -17.95 -23.56
CA ASN A 534 3.97 -16.78 -22.86
C ASN A 534 2.56 -16.97 -22.30
N VAL A 535 2.29 -16.30 -21.18
CA VAL A 535 0.98 -16.33 -20.52
C VAL A 535 0.50 -14.90 -20.33
N PHE A 536 -0.73 -14.65 -20.73
CA PHE A 536 -1.39 -13.38 -20.43
C PHE A 536 -1.69 -13.28 -18.92
N ASN A 537 -1.46 -12.11 -18.33
CA ASN A 537 -1.70 -11.86 -16.91
C ASN A 537 -3.18 -11.61 -16.65
N GLY A 538 -4.00 -12.61 -16.80
CA GLY A 538 -5.45 -12.56 -16.62
C GLY A 538 -6.12 -13.82 -17.17
N TYR A 539 -7.43 -13.82 -17.12
CA TYR A 539 -8.32 -14.83 -17.67
C TYR A 539 -9.14 -14.24 -18.83
N ARG A 540 -10.13 -14.98 -19.30
CA ARG A 540 -10.90 -14.62 -20.50
C ARG A 540 -11.46 -13.20 -20.48
N ASP A 541 -12.05 -12.77 -19.40
CA ASP A 541 -12.69 -11.44 -19.29
C ASP A 541 -11.66 -10.31 -19.36
N ALA A 542 -10.56 -10.47 -18.64
CA ALA A 542 -9.43 -9.55 -18.70
C ALA A 542 -8.80 -9.48 -20.08
N TYR A 543 -8.68 -10.62 -20.75
CA TYR A 543 -8.17 -10.68 -22.10
C TYR A 543 -9.09 -9.97 -23.09
N GLN A 544 -10.40 -10.15 -22.98
CA GLN A 544 -11.36 -9.42 -23.80
C GLN A 544 -11.31 -7.90 -23.56
N LYS A 545 -11.23 -7.47 -22.31
CA LYS A 545 -11.02 -6.05 -21.96
C LYS A 545 -9.73 -5.51 -22.57
N PHE A 546 -8.62 -6.24 -22.47
CA PHE A 546 -7.35 -5.88 -23.10
C PHE A 546 -7.49 -5.74 -24.63
N LEU A 547 -8.21 -6.64 -25.29
CA LEU A 547 -8.48 -6.58 -26.73
C LEU A 547 -9.36 -5.38 -27.13
N GLN A 548 -10.15 -4.85 -26.23
CA GLN A 548 -11.00 -3.66 -26.48
C GLN A 548 -10.24 -2.34 -26.25
N GLU A 549 -9.39 -2.30 -25.26
CA GLU A 549 -8.82 -1.05 -24.74
C GLU A 549 -7.35 -0.80 -25.18
N GLU A 550 -6.55 -1.84 -25.28
CA GLU A 550 -5.07 -1.72 -25.33
C GLU A 550 -4.44 -2.12 -26.67
N ILE A 551 -5.18 -2.75 -27.57
CA ILE A 551 -4.65 -3.14 -28.89
C ILE A 551 -4.64 -1.97 -29.86
N VAL A 552 -3.96 -2.16 -30.99
CA VAL A 552 -3.89 -1.17 -32.09
C VAL A 552 -5.29 -0.92 -32.65
N LYS A 553 -5.72 0.34 -32.64
CA LYS A 553 -7.05 0.81 -33.10
C LYS A 553 -7.05 1.23 -34.55
#